data_44e7f7daaeda432e65c5630fc9359d1a
#
_entry.id   44e7f7daaeda432e65c5630fc9359d1a
#
_cell.length_a   1.000
_cell.length_b   1.000
_cell.length_c   1.000
_cell.angle_alpha   90.00
_cell.angle_beta   90.00
_cell.angle_gamma   90.00
#
_symmetry.space_group_name_H-M   'P 1'
#
loop_
_entity.id
_entity.type
_entity.pdbx_description
1 polymer ?
#
loop_
_entity_poly.entity_id
_entity_poly.type
_entity_poly.pdbx_seq_one_letter_code
_entity_poly.pdbx_strand_id
1 'polypeptide(L)'
;MVKSLLHSADEPCTPLNAALAIIRGHKIPLDVATLKQRKTLFFSVLMLAWGLIADIDIESEKYRWMGSARFDFYAVQRILNLRRYNGRIMFVPAPQFGYLGEERRCESEEVVDSGEEERRGYGGPKREGENLEWRVVNGPFVAIWLHNVPWGGETTLAAPDAKFSDGFIDLIVVKPCPRAALLSLMTGISKGDHVKSPYVMYLKVKEFVLEPGQQVGNAKIGGIIDVDGEVLARGNGVYMSHLKALMSYEPLRISVEQGLATVFAPRS
;
A
#
# COMPACT_ATOMS: atom_id res chain seq x y z
N MET A 1 12.15 7.14 -2.53
CA MET A 1 12.13 8.43 -3.25
C MET A 1 13.31 8.58 -4.22
N VAL A 2 14.57 8.71 -3.77
CA VAL A 2 15.76 9.00 -4.64
C VAL A 2 15.89 8.00 -5.80
N LYS A 3 15.72 6.70 -5.56
CA LYS A 3 15.73 5.67 -6.61
C LYS A 3 14.70 5.96 -7.71
N SER A 4 13.49 6.33 -7.33
CA SER A 4 12.42 6.65 -8.30
C SER A 4 12.77 7.86 -9.15
N LEU A 5 13.30 8.92 -8.54
CA LEU A 5 13.66 10.16 -9.22
C LEU A 5 14.83 9.98 -10.19
N LEU A 6 15.89 9.30 -9.78
CA LEU A 6 17.06 9.07 -10.64
C LEU A 6 16.71 8.09 -11.78
N HIS A 7 15.96 7.03 -11.46
CA HIS A 7 15.56 6.04 -12.46
C HIS A 7 14.63 6.62 -13.55
N SER A 8 13.77 7.57 -13.21
CA SER A 8 12.89 8.23 -14.21
C SER A 8 13.65 9.09 -15.23
N ALA A 9 14.91 9.42 -14.96
CA ALA A 9 15.81 10.16 -15.84
C ALA A 9 16.96 9.28 -16.38
N ASP A 10 16.83 7.95 -16.27
CA ASP A 10 17.88 6.98 -16.63
C ASP A 10 19.24 7.22 -15.97
N GLU A 11 19.25 7.92 -14.82
CA GLU A 11 20.47 8.16 -14.06
C GLU A 11 20.73 7.04 -13.01
N PRO A 12 21.99 6.58 -12.86
CA PRO A 12 22.37 5.61 -11.82
C PRO A 12 22.01 6.12 -10.41
N CYS A 13 21.46 5.23 -9.56
CA CYS A 13 21.12 5.57 -8.19
C CYS A 13 22.37 5.62 -7.31
N THR A 14 23.07 6.76 -7.33
CA THR A 14 24.27 7.04 -6.54
C THR A 14 24.10 8.27 -5.68
N PRO A 15 24.83 8.39 -4.53
CA PRO A 15 24.82 9.61 -3.72
C PRO A 15 25.31 10.83 -4.52
N LEU A 16 26.24 10.66 -5.47
CA LEU A 16 26.73 11.71 -6.32
C LEU A 16 25.61 12.27 -7.21
N ASN A 17 24.88 11.41 -7.92
CA ASN A 17 23.80 11.85 -8.80
C ASN A 17 22.66 12.50 -8.01
N ALA A 18 22.37 12.01 -6.81
CA ALA A 18 21.39 12.62 -5.92
C ALA A 18 21.83 14.05 -5.51
N ALA A 19 23.11 14.25 -5.15
CA ALA A 19 23.66 15.55 -4.82
C ALA A 19 23.64 16.48 -6.05
N LEU A 20 24.01 16.00 -7.22
CA LEU A 20 23.98 16.77 -8.47
C LEU A 20 22.55 17.21 -8.84
N ALA A 21 21.55 16.37 -8.64
CA ALA A 21 20.15 16.74 -8.87
C ALA A 21 19.73 17.93 -7.99
N ILE A 22 20.14 17.94 -6.73
CA ILE A 22 19.88 19.07 -5.81
C ILE A 22 20.64 20.33 -6.27
N ILE A 23 21.92 20.22 -6.60
CA ILE A 23 22.78 21.34 -7.03
C ILE A 23 22.24 21.99 -8.31
N ARG A 24 21.79 21.17 -9.27
CA ARG A 24 21.19 21.66 -10.54
C ARG A 24 19.87 22.39 -10.32
N GLY A 25 19.20 22.17 -9.19
CA GLY A 25 18.04 22.94 -8.74
C GLY A 25 16.77 22.71 -9.55
N HIS A 26 16.71 21.71 -10.44
CA HIS A 26 15.49 21.35 -11.15
C HIS A 26 14.48 20.71 -10.19
N LYS A 27 13.23 21.13 -10.29
CA LYS A 27 12.15 20.68 -9.40
C LYS A 27 10.98 20.13 -10.20
N ILE A 28 10.37 19.08 -9.67
CA ILE A 28 9.14 18.51 -10.20
C ILE A 28 8.06 18.47 -9.11
N PRO A 29 6.77 18.55 -9.48
CA PRO A 29 5.68 18.34 -8.54
C PRO A 29 5.66 16.89 -8.07
N LEU A 30 5.19 16.70 -6.83
CA LEU A 30 4.97 15.40 -6.21
C LEU A 30 3.61 15.38 -5.54
N ASP A 31 2.86 14.34 -5.79
CA ASP A 31 1.60 14.09 -5.10
C ASP A 31 1.83 13.79 -3.61
N VAL A 32 0.88 14.17 -2.79
CA VAL A 32 0.90 13.91 -1.36
C VAL A 32 -0.36 13.15 -0.98
N ALA A 33 -0.19 12.03 -0.30
CA ALA A 33 -1.29 11.32 0.30
C ALA A 33 -1.62 11.94 1.66
N THR A 34 -2.84 12.44 1.81
CA THR A 34 -3.37 12.96 3.07
C THR A 34 -4.13 11.86 3.79
N LEU A 35 -3.63 11.46 4.95
CA LEU A 35 -4.21 10.42 5.81
C LEU A 35 -5.03 11.10 6.90
N LYS A 36 -6.31 10.76 6.98
CA LYS A 36 -7.25 11.37 7.94
C LYS A 36 -7.91 10.32 8.82
N GLN A 37 -7.83 10.53 10.12
CA GLN A 37 -8.55 9.75 11.12
C GLN A 37 -9.14 10.71 12.17
N ARG A 38 -10.46 10.81 12.22
CA ARG A 38 -11.17 11.78 13.08
C ARG A 38 -10.67 13.23 12.83
N LYS A 39 -9.96 13.83 13.80
CA LYS A 39 -9.37 15.18 13.73
C LYS A 39 -7.87 15.16 13.44
N THR A 40 -7.25 13.98 13.38
CA THR A 40 -5.80 13.81 13.13
C THR A 40 -5.55 13.73 11.64
N LEU A 41 -4.56 14.49 11.18
CA LEU A 41 -4.04 14.45 9.80
C LEU A 41 -2.59 14.01 9.84
N PHE A 42 -2.20 13.23 8.85
CA PHE A 42 -0.83 12.84 8.56
C PHE A 42 -0.61 12.90 7.05
N PHE A 43 0.61 13.16 6.61
CA PHE A 43 0.96 13.25 5.19
C PHE A 43 1.99 12.18 4.85
N SER A 44 1.81 11.54 3.71
CA SER A 44 2.75 10.55 3.17
C SER A 44 3.14 10.95 1.76
N VAL A 45 4.40 10.73 1.42
CA VAL A 45 4.98 11.02 0.10
C VAL A 45 5.54 9.79 -0.59
N LEU A 46 5.58 8.65 0.11
CA LEU A 46 6.18 7.42 -0.41
C LEU A 46 5.17 6.28 -0.46
N MET A 47 4.70 5.80 0.69
CA MET A 47 3.85 4.61 0.74
C MET A 47 3.03 4.49 2.03
N LEU A 48 1.96 3.67 1.97
CA LEU A 48 1.31 3.08 3.13
C LEU A 48 1.28 1.57 2.95
N ALA A 49 1.61 0.82 4.00
CA ALA A 49 1.53 -0.64 4.00
C ALA A 49 0.72 -1.16 5.19
N TRP A 50 0.01 -2.28 4.96
CA TRP A 50 -0.67 -3.04 6.01
C TRP A 50 -0.61 -4.54 5.70
N GLY A 51 -0.42 -5.38 6.74
CA GLY A 51 -0.27 -6.82 6.64
C GLY A 51 1.18 -7.24 6.36
N LEU A 52 1.42 -8.20 5.47
CA LEU A 52 2.74 -8.82 5.26
C LEU A 52 3.86 -7.79 5.03
N ILE A 53 3.62 -6.76 4.24
CA ILE A 53 4.64 -5.75 3.91
C ILE A 53 5.00 -4.93 5.14
N ALA A 54 4.01 -4.43 5.88
CA ALA A 54 4.23 -3.69 7.12
C ALA A 54 4.89 -4.57 8.20
N ASP A 55 4.49 -5.85 8.29
CA ASP A 55 5.13 -6.81 9.19
C ASP A 55 6.63 -6.97 8.85
N ILE A 56 6.97 -7.06 7.55
CA ILE A 56 8.36 -7.21 7.09
C ILE A 56 9.15 -5.93 7.39
N ASP A 57 8.63 -4.77 7.06
CA ASP A 57 9.35 -3.51 7.23
C ASP A 57 9.62 -3.25 8.71
N ILE A 58 8.59 -3.21 9.53
CA ILE A 58 8.69 -2.82 10.93
C ILE A 58 9.31 -3.93 11.81
N GLU A 59 8.87 -5.18 11.68
CA GLU A 59 9.37 -6.24 12.56
C GLU A 59 10.80 -6.68 12.22
N SER A 60 11.29 -6.43 10.98
CA SER A 60 12.69 -6.71 10.61
C SER A 60 13.69 -5.74 11.26
N GLU A 61 13.24 -4.64 11.88
CA GLU A 61 14.08 -3.67 12.59
C GLU A 61 15.00 -4.32 13.63
N LYS A 62 14.55 -5.39 14.28
CA LYS A 62 15.39 -6.18 15.20
C LYS A 62 16.62 -6.81 14.56
N TYR A 63 16.67 -6.89 13.23
CA TYR A 63 17.80 -7.41 12.44
C TYR A 63 18.54 -6.29 11.69
N ARG A 64 18.48 -5.05 12.16
CA ARG A 64 19.07 -3.86 11.51
C ARG A 64 20.55 -4.01 11.20
N TRP A 65 21.27 -4.83 11.99
CA TRP A 65 22.67 -5.16 11.76
C TRP A 65 22.94 -5.91 10.44
N MET A 66 21.90 -6.54 9.82
CA MET A 66 22.00 -7.21 8.53
C MET A 66 21.92 -6.23 7.33
N GLY A 67 21.72 -4.93 7.56
CA GLY A 67 21.48 -3.99 6.49
C GLY A 67 20.21 -4.31 5.70
N SER A 68 20.23 -4.16 4.37
CA SER A 68 19.06 -4.43 3.51
C SER A 68 18.67 -5.91 3.43
N ALA A 69 19.60 -6.84 3.67
CA ALA A 69 19.32 -8.28 3.67
C ALA A 69 18.28 -8.70 4.73
N ARG A 70 18.04 -7.86 5.74
CA ARG A 70 17.00 -8.10 6.76
C ARG A 70 15.60 -8.27 6.16
N PHE A 71 15.31 -7.55 5.09
CA PHE A 71 13.98 -7.59 4.46
C PHE A 71 13.72 -8.95 3.81
N ASP A 72 14.66 -9.46 3.02
CA ASP A 72 14.55 -10.77 2.37
C ASP A 72 14.51 -11.90 3.41
N PHE A 73 15.39 -11.85 4.41
CA PHE A 73 15.39 -12.82 5.50
C PHE A 73 14.05 -12.85 6.24
N TYR A 74 13.55 -11.66 6.60
CA TYR A 74 12.31 -11.57 7.36
C TYR A 74 11.08 -11.90 6.50
N ALA A 75 11.11 -11.58 5.21
CA ALA A 75 10.07 -11.96 4.26
C ALA A 75 9.90 -13.49 4.20
N VAL A 76 10.99 -14.24 4.08
CA VAL A 76 10.93 -15.71 4.11
C VAL A 76 10.35 -16.22 5.43
N GLN A 77 10.80 -15.67 6.56
CA GLN A 77 10.27 -16.04 7.88
C GLN A 77 8.75 -15.75 8.00
N ARG A 78 8.31 -14.60 7.47
CA ARG A 78 6.88 -14.21 7.49
C ARG A 78 6.03 -15.04 6.54
N ILE A 79 6.55 -15.45 5.38
CA ILE A 79 5.86 -16.33 4.43
C ILE A 79 5.68 -17.74 5.04
N LEU A 80 6.69 -18.25 5.74
CA LEU A 80 6.58 -19.53 6.45
C LEU A 80 5.54 -19.47 7.59
N ASN A 81 5.47 -18.35 8.29
CA ASN A 81 4.52 -18.06 9.37
C ASN A 81 3.51 -16.99 8.93
N LEU A 82 2.83 -17.24 7.83
CA LEU A 82 1.95 -16.28 7.18
C LEU A 82 0.79 -15.87 8.09
N ARG A 83 0.67 -14.56 8.30
CA ARG A 83 -0.52 -13.94 8.89
C ARG A 83 -1.42 -13.43 7.77
N ARG A 84 -2.70 -13.57 7.95
CA ARG A 84 -3.74 -12.96 7.13
C ARG A 84 -4.61 -12.13 8.03
N TYR A 85 -5.10 -11.02 7.54
CA TYR A 85 -5.85 -10.09 8.35
C TYR A 85 -7.25 -9.92 7.77
N ASN A 86 -8.26 -10.01 8.62
CA ASN A 86 -9.60 -9.57 8.28
C ASN A 86 -9.60 -8.05 8.17
N GLY A 87 -10.38 -7.53 7.26
CA GLY A 87 -10.48 -6.10 7.06
C GLY A 87 -11.34 -5.79 5.86
N ARG A 88 -11.54 -4.52 5.61
CA ARG A 88 -12.32 -4.02 4.48
C ARG A 88 -11.60 -2.84 3.88
N ILE A 89 -11.60 -2.76 2.58
CA ILE A 89 -11.14 -1.58 1.86
C ILE A 89 -12.25 -1.02 0.98
N MET A 90 -12.28 0.30 0.89
CA MET A 90 -13.14 1.01 -0.04
C MET A 90 -12.26 1.98 -0.83
N PHE A 91 -12.50 2.14 -2.12
CA PHE A 91 -11.69 3.01 -2.95
C PHE A 91 -12.46 3.55 -4.15
N VAL A 92 -11.98 4.68 -4.66
CA VAL A 92 -12.42 5.28 -5.91
C VAL A 92 -11.32 5.07 -6.94
N PRO A 93 -11.51 4.22 -7.96
CA PRO A 93 -10.52 3.99 -8.98
C PRO A 93 -10.34 5.20 -9.88
N ALA A 94 -9.15 5.33 -10.49
CA ALA A 94 -8.90 6.33 -11.52
C ALA A 94 -9.77 6.06 -12.76
N PRO A 95 -10.33 7.09 -13.42
CA PRO A 95 -11.30 6.93 -14.51
C PRO A 95 -10.78 6.15 -15.72
N GLN A 96 -9.47 6.14 -15.95
CA GLN A 96 -8.82 5.53 -17.12
C GLN A 96 -8.24 4.14 -16.88
N PHE A 97 -8.17 3.71 -15.64
CA PHE A 97 -7.67 2.38 -15.28
C PHE A 97 -8.86 1.45 -15.06
N GLY A 98 -9.36 0.91 -16.16
CA GLY A 98 -10.11 -0.33 -16.13
C GLY A 98 -9.24 -1.38 -15.40
N TYR A 99 -9.86 -2.31 -14.71
CA TYR A 99 -9.22 -3.39 -13.98
C TYR A 99 -8.08 -4.02 -14.79
N LEU A 100 -6.83 -3.81 -14.38
CA LEU A 100 -5.77 -4.77 -14.65
C LEU A 100 -5.96 -5.93 -13.66
N GLY A 101 -6.83 -6.84 -14.02
CA GLY A 101 -7.27 -7.95 -13.19
C GLY A 101 -8.79 -8.02 -13.16
N GLU A 102 -9.42 -8.19 -14.33
CA GLU A 102 -10.80 -8.66 -14.39
C GLU A 102 -10.88 -9.94 -13.57
N GLU A 103 -11.75 -9.93 -12.55
CA GLU A 103 -12.32 -11.16 -12.03
C GLU A 103 -12.77 -11.98 -13.23
N ARG A 104 -12.06 -13.06 -13.57
CA ARG A 104 -12.75 -14.18 -14.17
C ARG A 104 -13.83 -14.55 -13.17
N ARG A 105 -15.06 -14.16 -13.47
CA ARG A 105 -16.24 -14.66 -12.79
C ARG A 105 -16.04 -16.16 -12.62
N CYS A 106 -15.78 -16.59 -11.39
CA CYS A 106 -16.16 -17.92 -11.01
C CYS A 106 -17.67 -17.91 -11.04
N GLU A 107 -18.24 -18.44 -12.12
CA GLU A 107 -19.64 -18.80 -12.18
C GLU A 107 -19.90 -19.85 -11.09
N SER A 108 -21.09 -19.67 -10.51
CA SER A 108 -21.79 -20.58 -9.62
C SER A 108 -21.43 -20.59 -8.13
N GLU A 109 -22.29 -19.95 -7.37
CA GLU A 109 -23.21 -20.75 -6.54
C GLU A 109 -24.46 -19.91 -6.26
N GLU A 110 -25.59 -20.42 -6.68
CA GLU A 110 -26.91 -19.92 -6.35
C GLU A 110 -27.07 -19.91 -4.82
N VAL A 111 -27.15 -18.71 -4.26
CA VAL A 111 -27.61 -18.56 -2.87
C VAL A 111 -29.09 -18.29 -2.91
N VAL A 112 -29.82 -19.29 -2.45
CA VAL A 112 -31.24 -19.25 -2.14
C VAL A 112 -31.54 -18.06 -1.24
N ASP A 113 -32.49 -17.28 -1.71
CA ASP A 113 -33.18 -16.19 -1.04
C ASP A 113 -33.67 -16.59 0.35
N SER A 114 -33.28 -15.87 1.38
CA SER A 114 -34.02 -15.75 2.62
C SER A 114 -33.70 -14.44 3.36
N GLY A 115 -34.62 -13.50 3.27
CA GLY A 115 -34.87 -12.51 4.33
C GLY A 115 -34.09 -11.21 4.25
N GLU A 116 -34.79 -10.19 3.80
CA GLU A 116 -34.46 -8.79 3.85
C GLU A 116 -33.93 -8.33 5.21
N GLU A 117 -32.66 -7.95 5.26
CA GLU A 117 -32.18 -6.80 6.02
C GLU A 117 -31.24 -6.01 5.09
N GLU A 118 -31.76 -4.91 4.55
CA GLU A 118 -31.00 -3.89 3.85
C GLU A 118 -29.86 -3.36 4.75
N ARG A 119 -28.73 -4.03 4.75
CA ARG A 119 -27.47 -3.43 5.18
C ARG A 119 -27.05 -2.48 4.07
N ARG A 120 -27.55 -1.23 4.15
CA ARG A 120 -27.01 -0.10 3.38
C ARG A 120 -25.50 -0.09 3.58
N GLY A 121 -24.77 -0.56 2.58
CA GLY A 121 -23.33 -0.44 2.54
C GLY A 121 -22.95 1.02 2.79
N TYR A 122 -21.99 1.27 3.67
CA TYR A 122 -21.45 2.60 3.93
C TYR A 122 -20.89 3.15 2.62
N GLY A 123 -21.65 3.94 1.90
CA GLY A 123 -21.16 4.77 0.81
C GLY A 123 -20.20 5.78 1.44
N GLY A 124 -18.90 5.71 1.12
CA GLY A 124 -17.91 6.62 1.67
C GLY A 124 -18.36 8.08 1.69
N PRO A 125 -17.74 8.93 2.50
CA PRO A 125 -18.15 10.32 2.63
C PRO A 125 -18.08 11.02 1.26
N LYS A 126 -19.22 11.52 0.79
CA LYS A 126 -19.32 12.28 -0.46
C LYS A 126 -18.59 13.61 -0.30
N ARG A 127 -17.67 13.94 -1.20
CA ARG A 127 -17.31 15.34 -1.45
C ARG A 127 -18.50 15.99 -2.17
N GLU A 128 -18.92 17.15 -1.72
CA GLU A 128 -19.97 17.92 -2.40
C GLU A 128 -19.53 18.19 -3.85
N GLY A 129 -20.30 17.69 -4.83
CA GLY A 129 -20.13 17.94 -6.25
C GLY A 129 -19.49 16.84 -7.10
N GLU A 130 -18.91 15.77 -6.52
CA GLU A 130 -18.38 14.63 -7.30
C GLU A 130 -19.20 13.36 -7.05
N ASN A 131 -19.70 12.77 -8.13
CA ASN A 131 -20.38 11.47 -8.10
C ASN A 131 -19.27 10.37 -8.08
N LEU A 132 -18.65 10.13 -6.92
CA LEU A 132 -17.55 9.17 -6.77
C LEU A 132 -18.12 7.76 -6.66
N GLU A 133 -17.78 6.89 -7.60
CA GLU A 133 -18.10 5.46 -7.54
C GLU A 133 -17.15 4.72 -6.59
N TRP A 134 -17.61 4.49 -5.38
CA TRP A 134 -16.87 3.69 -4.42
C TRP A 134 -17.00 2.20 -4.71
N ARG A 135 -15.87 1.52 -4.70
CA ARG A 135 -15.78 0.06 -4.75
C ARG A 135 -15.36 -0.48 -3.40
N VAL A 136 -15.82 -1.69 -3.08
CA VAL A 136 -15.61 -2.34 -1.79
C VAL A 136 -15.00 -3.71 -2.01
N VAL A 137 -13.93 -4.02 -1.26
CA VAL A 137 -13.34 -5.35 -1.21
C VAL A 137 -13.20 -5.75 0.25
N ASN A 138 -13.73 -6.93 0.58
CA ASN A 138 -13.61 -7.52 1.91
C ASN A 138 -12.45 -8.52 1.94
N GLY A 139 -11.77 -8.57 3.10
CA GLY A 139 -10.71 -9.55 3.36
C GLY A 139 -11.22 -10.99 3.46
N PRO A 140 -10.35 -11.94 3.82
CA PRO A 140 -9.05 -11.66 4.39
C PRO A 140 -8.00 -11.23 3.37
N PHE A 141 -7.02 -10.44 3.83
CA PHE A 141 -5.90 -9.96 3.03
C PHE A 141 -4.57 -10.53 3.54
N VAL A 142 -3.62 -10.71 2.63
CA VAL A 142 -2.21 -10.96 2.96
C VAL A 142 -1.49 -9.63 3.14
N ALA A 143 -1.66 -8.72 2.19
CA ALA A 143 -1.10 -7.38 2.25
C ALA A 143 -1.97 -6.36 1.49
N ILE A 144 -1.95 -5.13 1.97
CA ILE A 144 -2.41 -3.93 1.28
C ILE A 144 -1.23 -2.98 1.20
N TRP A 145 -0.95 -2.46 0.02
CA TRP A 145 0.16 -1.56 -0.21
C TRP A 145 -0.26 -0.43 -1.13
N LEU A 146 -0.09 0.79 -0.71
CA LEU A 146 -0.32 2.00 -1.49
C LEU A 146 1.02 2.65 -1.78
N HIS A 147 1.28 2.99 -3.04
CA HIS A 147 2.52 3.62 -3.47
C HIS A 147 2.27 4.90 -4.25
N ASN A 148 3.01 5.93 -3.86
CA ASN A 148 3.01 7.24 -4.53
C ASN A 148 4.13 7.37 -5.58
N VAL A 149 5.10 6.46 -5.55
CA VAL A 149 6.26 6.44 -6.45
C VAL A 149 6.62 5.00 -6.82
N PRO A 150 7.31 4.75 -7.95
CA PRO A 150 7.57 3.39 -8.42
C PRO A 150 8.37 2.51 -7.45
N TRP A 151 9.42 3.04 -6.84
CA TRP A 151 10.36 2.27 -6.02
C TRP A 151 10.11 2.45 -4.54
N GLY A 152 9.79 1.36 -3.85
CA GLY A 152 9.67 1.30 -2.39
C GLY A 152 11.01 1.12 -1.68
N GLY A 153 12.04 0.66 -2.40
CA GLY A 153 13.39 0.42 -1.89
C GLY A 153 14.42 0.39 -3.01
N GLU A 154 15.66 0.00 -2.68
CA GLU A 154 16.74 -0.06 -3.67
C GLU A 154 16.47 -1.10 -4.77
N THR A 155 15.91 -2.25 -4.39
CA THR A 155 15.63 -3.39 -5.29
C THR A 155 14.15 -3.68 -5.44
N THR A 156 13.27 -2.84 -4.90
CA THR A 156 11.82 -3.09 -4.81
C THR A 156 11.06 -2.14 -5.73
N LEU A 157 10.77 -2.59 -6.95
CA LEU A 157 9.87 -1.90 -7.89
C LEU A 157 8.42 -2.24 -7.52
N ALA A 158 7.90 -1.55 -6.52
CA ALA A 158 6.62 -1.86 -5.90
C ALA A 158 5.42 -1.53 -6.78
N ALA A 159 5.43 -0.37 -7.43
CA ALA A 159 4.35 0.15 -8.26
C ALA A 159 4.90 0.60 -9.62
N PRO A 160 5.02 -0.31 -10.60
CA PRO A 160 5.66 -0.01 -11.89
C PRO A 160 5.04 1.16 -12.64
N ASP A 161 3.71 1.39 -12.50
CA ASP A 161 2.98 2.42 -13.22
C ASP A 161 2.78 3.71 -12.41
N ALA A 162 3.34 3.79 -11.19
CA ALA A 162 3.24 4.99 -10.35
C ALA A 162 3.92 6.20 -11.00
N LYS A 163 3.29 7.36 -10.88
CA LYS A 163 3.79 8.65 -11.41
C LYS A 163 3.86 9.66 -10.27
N PHE A 164 4.78 10.62 -10.40
CA PHE A 164 5.03 11.60 -9.32
C PHE A 164 3.88 12.59 -9.09
N SER A 165 3.12 12.90 -10.15
CA SER A 165 2.06 13.91 -10.06
C SER A 165 0.94 13.66 -11.09
N ASP A 166 0.26 12.54 -10.98
CA ASP A 166 -0.92 12.21 -11.78
C ASP A 166 -2.25 12.32 -11.00
N GLY A 167 -2.17 12.67 -9.71
CA GLY A 167 -3.34 12.83 -8.84
C GLY A 167 -3.88 11.52 -8.29
N PHE A 168 -3.11 10.42 -8.42
CA PHE A 168 -3.49 9.09 -7.97
C PHE A 168 -2.41 8.43 -7.14
N ILE A 169 -2.79 7.41 -6.39
CA ILE A 169 -1.87 6.51 -5.69
C ILE A 169 -2.11 5.08 -6.19
N ASP A 170 -1.05 4.32 -6.32
CA ASP A 170 -1.10 2.94 -6.81
C ASP A 170 -1.45 1.99 -5.67
N LEU A 171 -2.58 1.28 -5.79
CA LEU A 171 -3.07 0.31 -4.82
C LEU A 171 -2.70 -1.10 -5.26
N ILE A 172 -2.01 -1.81 -4.38
CA ILE A 172 -1.62 -3.21 -4.55
C ILE A 172 -2.27 -4.01 -3.42
N VAL A 173 -3.16 -4.94 -3.77
CA VAL A 173 -3.83 -5.81 -2.81
C VAL A 173 -3.41 -7.25 -3.07
N VAL A 174 -2.76 -7.87 -2.10
CA VAL A 174 -2.38 -9.29 -2.17
C VAL A 174 -3.46 -10.10 -1.47
N LYS A 175 -4.18 -10.90 -2.27
CA LYS A 175 -5.22 -11.83 -1.79
C LYS A 175 -4.57 -13.09 -1.18
N PRO A 176 -5.31 -13.86 -0.36
CA PRO A 176 -4.81 -15.14 0.13
C PRO A 176 -4.38 -16.06 -1.02
N CYS A 177 -3.16 -16.56 -0.94
CA CYS A 177 -2.56 -17.41 -1.96
C CYS A 177 -1.62 -18.45 -1.33
N PRO A 178 -1.21 -19.49 -2.08
CA PRO A 178 -0.22 -20.47 -1.63
C PRO A 178 1.14 -19.79 -1.32
N ARG A 179 1.88 -20.35 -0.34
CA ARG A 179 3.20 -19.83 0.04
C ARG A 179 4.18 -19.79 -1.14
N ALA A 180 4.13 -20.77 -2.04
CA ALA A 180 4.95 -20.78 -3.24
C ALA A 180 4.65 -19.57 -4.17
N ALA A 181 3.38 -19.19 -4.29
CA ALA A 181 2.99 -17.99 -5.04
C ALA A 181 3.54 -16.72 -4.37
N LEU A 182 3.49 -16.61 -3.03
CA LEU A 182 4.08 -15.48 -2.30
C LEU A 182 5.60 -15.39 -2.52
N LEU A 183 6.31 -16.51 -2.50
CA LEU A 183 7.75 -16.53 -2.81
C LEU A 183 8.01 -16.04 -4.25
N SER A 184 7.19 -16.48 -5.21
CA SER A 184 7.27 -15.99 -6.59
C SER A 184 7.01 -14.48 -6.70
N LEU A 185 6.02 -13.95 -5.96
CA LEU A 185 5.76 -12.50 -5.89
C LEU A 185 6.99 -11.74 -5.37
N MET A 186 7.61 -12.22 -4.30
CA MET A 186 8.81 -11.59 -3.71
C MET A 186 10.00 -11.59 -4.67
N THR A 187 10.24 -12.69 -5.39
CA THR A 187 11.33 -12.76 -6.37
C THR A 187 11.07 -11.90 -7.61
N GLY A 188 9.81 -11.71 -8.00
CA GLY A 188 9.40 -10.86 -9.12
C GLY A 188 9.35 -9.36 -8.82
N ILE A 189 9.43 -8.96 -7.54
CA ILE A 189 9.20 -7.57 -7.14
C ILE A 189 10.26 -6.60 -7.68
N SER A 190 11.49 -7.05 -7.88
CA SER A 190 12.56 -6.21 -8.43
C SER A 190 12.35 -5.80 -9.89
N LYS A 191 11.52 -6.55 -10.61
CA LYS A 191 11.15 -6.31 -12.01
C LYS A 191 9.72 -5.75 -12.14
N GLY A 192 8.98 -5.65 -11.04
CA GLY A 192 7.57 -5.28 -11.06
C GLY A 192 6.63 -6.39 -11.56
N ASP A 193 7.12 -7.63 -11.74
CA ASP A 193 6.31 -8.73 -12.27
C ASP A 193 5.23 -9.23 -11.30
N HIS A 194 5.36 -8.92 -10.01
CA HIS A 194 4.38 -9.30 -8.98
C HIS A 194 2.98 -8.75 -9.26
N VAL A 195 2.85 -7.57 -9.92
CA VAL A 195 1.55 -6.97 -10.25
C VAL A 195 0.77 -7.75 -11.32
N LYS A 196 1.44 -8.63 -12.07
CA LYS A 196 0.83 -9.50 -13.10
C LYS A 196 0.24 -10.79 -12.52
N SER A 197 0.45 -11.04 -11.25
CA SER A 197 -0.01 -12.27 -10.59
C SER A 197 -1.54 -12.27 -10.43
N PRO A 198 -2.22 -13.42 -10.62
CA PRO A 198 -3.67 -13.52 -10.40
C PRO A 198 -4.09 -13.33 -8.93
N TYR A 199 -3.14 -13.37 -8.00
CA TYR A 199 -3.35 -13.12 -6.57
C TYR A 199 -3.20 -11.67 -6.18
N VAL A 200 -2.83 -10.80 -7.12
CA VAL A 200 -2.60 -9.37 -6.89
C VAL A 200 -3.63 -8.56 -7.67
N MET A 201 -4.30 -7.68 -6.99
CA MET A 201 -5.09 -6.61 -7.60
C MET A 201 -4.23 -5.36 -7.61
N TYR A 202 -3.98 -4.78 -8.79
CA TYR A 202 -3.18 -3.59 -8.97
C TYR A 202 -3.96 -2.54 -9.76
N LEU A 203 -4.13 -1.34 -9.21
CA LEU A 203 -4.87 -0.26 -9.85
C LEU A 203 -4.52 1.10 -9.24
N LYS A 204 -4.82 2.19 -9.95
CA LYS A 204 -4.71 3.56 -9.44
C LYS A 204 -6.00 4.00 -8.75
N VAL A 205 -5.87 4.67 -7.62
CA VAL A 205 -7.00 5.18 -6.83
C VAL A 205 -6.83 6.64 -6.45
N LYS A 206 -7.93 7.38 -6.42
CA LYS A 206 -7.97 8.78 -5.99
C LYS A 206 -8.27 8.91 -4.49
N GLU A 207 -9.13 8.03 -4.01
CA GLU A 207 -9.56 7.97 -2.62
C GLU A 207 -9.50 6.52 -2.14
N PHE A 208 -9.14 6.33 -0.89
CA PHE A 208 -9.03 5.02 -0.29
C PHE A 208 -9.42 5.06 1.18
N VAL A 209 -10.11 4.03 1.66
CA VAL A 209 -10.41 3.82 3.07
C VAL A 209 -9.94 2.43 3.47
N LEU A 210 -9.16 2.35 4.51
CA LEU A 210 -8.76 1.11 5.16
C LEU A 210 -9.55 0.96 6.47
N GLU A 211 -10.29 -0.13 6.60
CA GLU A 211 -10.87 -0.60 7.86
C GLU A 211 -10.04 -1.82 8.32
N PRO A 212 -8.99 -1.60 9.14
CA PRO A 212 -8.09 -2.66 9.53
C PRO A 212 -8.76 -3.58 10.56
N GLY A 213 -8.65 -4.88 10.35
CA GLY A 213 -9.20 -5.87 11.25
C GLY A 213 -8.13 -6.74 11.92
N GLN A 214 -8.58 -7.78 12.61
CA GLN A 214 -7.73 -8.69 13.34
C GLN A 214 -7.20 -9.83 12.45
N GLN A 215 -6.16 -10.48 12.95
CA GLN A 215 -5.57 -11.65 12.33
C GLN A 215 -6.59 -12.79 12.23
N VAL A 216 -6.62 -13.45 11.09
CA VAL A 216 -7.45 -14.66 10.90
C VAL A 216 -7.02 -15.74 11.88
N GLY A 217 -8.00 -16.28 12.61
CA GLY A 217 -7.77 -17.30 13.65
C GLY A 217 -7.34 -16.74 15.01
N ASN A 218 -7.12 -15.43 15.15
CA ASN A 218 -6.83 -14.79 16.44
C ASN A 218 -7.40 -13.37 16.53
N ALA A 219 -8.62 -13.27 17.06
CA ALA A 219 -9.32 -11.99 17.20
C ALA A 219 -8.69 -11.01 18.21
N LYS A 220 -7.67 -11.43 18.96
CA LYS A 220 -6.95 -10.58 19.93
C LYS A 220 -5.74 -9.86 19.31
N ILE A 221 -5.30 -10.29 18.11
CA ILE A 221 -4.12 -9.75 17.44
C ILE A 221 -4.56 -8.92 16.23
N GLY A 222 -4.13 -7.68 16.20
CA GLY A 222 -4.29 -6.79 15.05
C GLY A 222 -3.09 -6.84 14.09
N GLY A 223 -2.99 -5.86 13.19
CA GLY A 223 -1.85 -5.67 12.30
C GLY A 223 -1.08 -4.39 12.63
N ILE A 224 -0.11 -4.08 11.79
CA ILE A 224 0.63 -2.82 11.78
C ILE A 224 0.22 -2.04 10.54
N ILE A 225 -0.02 -0.75 10.68
CA ILE A 225 -0.12 0.20 9.58
C ILE A 225 1.18 0.99 9.57
N ASP A 226 1.93 0.83 8.50
CA ASP A 226 3.19 1.49 8.23
C ASP A 226 2.99 2.59 7.19
N VAL A 227 3.59 3.75 7.41
CA VAL A 227 3.59 4.89 6.49
C VAL A 227 4.98 5.45 6.37
N ASP A 228 5.54 5.45 5.16
CA ASP A 228 6.86 5.98 4.84
C ASP A 228 8.01 5.36 5.70
N GLY A 229 7.84 4.10 6.17
CA GLY A 229 8.78 3.40 7.05
C GLY A 229 8.56 3.63 8.54
N GLU A 230 7.49 4.33 8.92
CA GLU A 230 7.18 4.63 10.31
C GLU A 230 5.84 4.02 10.72
N VAL A 231 5.74 3.58 11.97
CA VAL A 231 4.49 2.99 12.47
C VAL A 231 3.44 4.06 12.72
N LEU A 232 2.45 4.12 11.84
CA LEU A 232 1.30 5.00 11.99
C LEU A 232 0.34 4.48 13.07
N ALA A 233 -0.02 3.20 13.01
CA ALA A 233 -0.93 2.56 13.97
C ALA A 233 -0.56 1.11 14.23
N ARG A 234 -0.87 0.63 15.43
CA ARG A 234 -0.67 -0.76 15.86
C ARG A 234 -1.94 -1.35 16.44
N GLY A 235 -2.30 -2.53 16.01
CA GLY A 235 -3.30 -3.35 16.68
C GLY A 235 -2.75 -4.00 17.95
N ASN A 236 -3.63 -4.58 18.74
CA ASN A 236 -3.23 -5.30 19.95
C ASN A 236 -2.38 -6.55 19.60
N GLY A 237 -1.48 -6.92 20.52
CA GLY A 237 -0.71 -8.16 20.43
C GLY A 237 0.34 -8.24 19.33
N VAL A 238 0.58 -7.15 18.57
CA VAL A 238 1.63 -7.09 17.53
C VAL A 238 2.98 -6.67 18.13
N TYR A 239 4.03 -6.76 17.32
CA TYR A 239 5.39 -6.35 17.68
C TYR A 239 5.39 -4.92 18.27
N MET A 240 5.96 -4.79 19.46
CA MET A 240 6.03 -3.51 20.19
C MET A 240 4.67 -2.79 20.36
N SER A 241 3.57 -3.53 20.53
CA SER A 241 2.22 -2.95 20.71
C SER A 241 2.08 -2.04 21.94
N HIS A 242 3.02 -2.15 22.89
CA HIS A 242 3.09 -1.26 24.06
C HIS A 242 3.60 0.15 23.76
N LEU A 243 4.25 0.36 22.58
CA LEU A 243 4.70 1.69 22.18
C LEU A 243 3.55 2.50 21.60
N LYS A 244 3.56 3.80 21.94
CA LYS A 244 2.57 4.73 21.40
C LYS A 244 2.70 4.85 19.90
N ALA A 245 1.59 4.69 19.17
CA ALA A 245 1.49 4.97 17.75
C ALA A 245 0.97 6.41 17.51
N LEU A 246 1.15 6.90 16.30
CA LEU A 246 0.72 8.25 15.90
C LEU A 246 -0.81 8.34 15.77
N MET A 247 -1.44 7.25 15.34
CA MET A 247 -2.89 7.11 15.18
C MET A 247 -3.41 5.83 15.86
N SER A 248 -4.72 5.71 16.01
CA SER A 248 -5.39 4.51 16.49
C SER A 248 -5.49 3.45 15.39
N TYR A 249 -5.55 2.16 15.77
CA TYR A 249 -5.82 1.07 14.85
C TYR A 249 -7.32 0.98 14.56
N GLU A 250 -7.82 1.95 13.81
CA GLU A 250 -9.22 2.20 13.46
C GLU A 250 -9.31 2.59 11.97
N PRO A 251 -10.52 2.73 11.40
CA PRO A 251 -10.68 3.15 10.01
C PRO A 251 -9.92 4.44 9.68
N LEU A 252 -9.23 4.41 8.55
CA LEU A 252 -8.34 5.45 8.05
C LEU A 252 -8.71 5.81 6.62
N ARG A 253 -8.93 7.09 6.34
CA ARG A 253 -9.17 7.60 4.98
C ARG A 253 -7.90 8.21 4.41
N ILE A 254 -7.64 7.93 3.14
CA ILE A 254 -6.53 8.47 2.36
C ILE A 254 -7.10 9.18 1.14
N SER A 255 -6.65 10.40 0.87
CA SER A 255 -6.94 11.16 -0.34
C SER A 255 -5.63 11.65 -0.95
N VAL A 256 -5.59 11.79 -2.28
CA VAL A 256 -4.41 12.25 -2.99
C VAL A 256 -4.59 13.73 -3.37
N GLU A 257 -3.61 14.54 -2.98
CA GLU A 257 -3.51 15.97 -3.33
C GLU A 257 -2.44 16.11 -4.42
N GLN A 258 -2.90 16.38 -5.66
CA GLN A 258 -2.02 16.42 -6.82
C GLN A 258 -1.01 17.57 -6.74
N GLY A 259 0.28 17.25 -6.89
CA GLY A 259 1.36 18.20 -6.98
C GLY A 259 1.55 19.08 -5.74
N LEU A 260 1.02 18.68 -4.58
CA LEU A 260 1.07 19.49 -3.34
C LEU A 260 2.51 19.72 -2.85
N ALA A 261 3.39 18.74 -3.05
CA ALA A 261 4.81 18.87 -2.73
C ALA A 261 5.65 19.16 -3.98
N THR A 262 6.89 19.57 -3.74
CA THR A 262 7.90 19.77 -4.78
C THR A 262 9.21 19.13 -4.35
N VAL A 263 9.83 18.36 -5.25
CA VAL A 263 11.09 17.68 -5.00
C VAL A 263 12.15 18.01 -6.03
N PHE A 264 13.43 18.00 -5.63
CA PHE A 264 14.53 18.10 -6.58
C PHE A 264 14.64 16.81 -7.39
N ALA A 265 14.78 16.94 -8.70
CA ALA A 265 14.89 15.83 -9.63
C ALA A 265 15.95 16.10 -10.70
N PRO A 266 16.53 15.10 -11.33
CA PRO A 266 17.29 15.27 -12.56
C PRO A 266 16.39 15.87 -13.65
N ARG A 267 16.99 16.45 -14.68
CA ARG A 267 16.26 16.79 -15.91
C ARG A 267 16.10 15.49 -16.72
N SER A 268 14.86 15.12 -17.03
CA SER A 268 14.53 14.10 -18.01
C SER A 268 14.84 14.55 -19.44
#